data_22a2d2a92f31bb670510df03f28f18d4
#
_entry.id   22a2d2a92f31bb670510df03f28f18d4
#
_cell.length_a   1.000
_cell.length_b   1.000
_cell.length_c   1.000
_cell.angle_alpha   90.00
_cell.angle_beta   90.00
_cell.angle_gamma   90.00
#
_symmetry.space_group_name_H-M   'P 1'
#
loop_
_entity.id
_entity.type
_entity.pdbx_description
1 polymer ?
#
loop_
_entity_poly.entity_id
_entity_poly.type
_entity_poly.pdbx_seq_one_letter_code
_entity_poly.pdbx_strand_id
1 'polypeptide(L)'
;SEFEEVFVRGLPSEEITFFTKVEDFDGNITELEEKAIITPLFEEEIDKSTWTLMSQLSVNGDAWEGETIAFWDNIVDTAETNADNSYFIIWRDANGGTLNWPLDIVIDLNKNARIHRFKVWQRAYWYGGPIGAPYYYQAENMRSFDLYASEDTVNWTLLGQFDIGDPSDENGNIPQDFIDEGANGHDFDLDGVSNQFSYLKFSITSNFGSDTYVHGSEITLWGLDNVD
;
A
#
# COMPACT_ATOMS: atom_id res chain seq x y z
N SER A 1 13.66 16.78 -24.28
CA SER A 1 12.56 15.84 -24.54
C SER A 1 12.11 15.31 -23.18
N GLU A 2 10.91 15.66 -22.79
CA GLU A 2 10.27 15.00 -21.65
C GLU A 2 9.86 13.61 -22.13
N PHE A 3 10.27 12.58 -21.41
CA PHE A 3 9.74 11.24 -21.57
C PHE A 3 8.54 11.16 -20.63
N GLU A 4 7.39 10.84 -21.16
CA GLU A 4 6.20 10.55 -20.39
C GLU A 4 6.06 9.03 -20.33
N GLU A 5 6.07 8.46 -19.14
CA GLU A 5 5.77 7.04 -18.94
C GLU A 5 4.26 6.87 -18.79
N VAL A 6 3.70 5.94 -19.53
CA VAL A 6 2.27 5.60 -19.46
C VAL A 6 2.14 4.19 -18.95
N PHE A 7 1.55 4.03 -17.77
CA PHE A 7 1.22 2.74 -17.20
C PHE A 7 -0.18 2.32 -17.63
N VAL A 8 -0.32 1.12 -18.16
CA VAL A 8 -1.61 0.54 -18.55
C VAL A 8 -1.83 -0.73 -17.74
N ARG A 9 -2.95 -0.79 -17.01
CA ARG A 9 -3.28 -1.88 -16.08
C ARG A 9 -4.58 -2.58 -16.48
N GLY A 10 -4.83 -3.76 -15.92
CA GLY A 10 -6.06 -4.52 -16.14
C GLY A 10 -6.20 -5.09 -17.54
N LEU A 11 -5.08 -5.28 -18.25
CA LEU A 11 -5.07 -5.89 -19.55
C LEU A 11 -5.05 -7.43 -19.43
N PRO A 12 -5.66 -8.16 -20.38
CA PRO A 12 -5.54 -9.62 -20.42
C PRO A 12 -4.09 -10.02 -20.66
N SER A 13 -3.66 -11.16 -20.10
CA SER A 13 -2.29 -11.71 -20.26
C SER A 13 -2.04 -12.35 -21.63
N GLU A 14 -2.63 -11.75 -22.66
CA GLU A 14 -2.45 -12.13 -24.07
C GLU A 14 -1.54 -11.12 -24.78
N GLU A 15 -0.92 -11.52 -25.88
CA GLU A 15 -0.09 -10.61 -26.67
C GLU A 15 -0.92 -9.44 -27.19
N ILE A 16 -0.52 -8.22 -26.85
CA ILE A 16 -1.17 -6.98 -27.26
C ILE A 16 -0.20 -6.13 -28.07
N THR A 17 -0.69 -5.59 -29.18
CA THR A 17 0.06 -4.64 -29.99
C THR A 17 -0.38 -3.22 -29.67
N PHE A 18 0.54 -2.42 -29.18
CA PHE A 18 0.33 -1.00 -28.92
C PHE A 18 0.71 -0.17 -30.12
N PHE A 19 -0.15 0.80 -30.44
CA PHE A 19 0.06 1.76 -31.51
C PHE A 19 0.20 3.16 -30.92
N THR A 20 1.21 3.89 -31.34
CA THR A 20 1.38 5.29 -30.93
C THR A 20 0.90 6.22 -32.04
N LYS A 21 0.01 7.14 -31.69
CA LYS A 21 -0.42 8.25 -32.54
C LYS A 21 -0.04 9.56 -31.89
N VAL A 22 0.48 10.47 -32.67
CA VAL A 22 0.75 11.85 -32.21
C VAL A 22 -0.15 12.78 -33.01
N GLU A 23 -0.92 13.59 -32.33
CA GLU A 23 -1.74 14.65 -32.89
C GLU A 23 -1.12 16.01 -32.54
N ASP A 24 -0.89 16.85 -33.53
CA ASP A 24 -0.41 18.21 -33.33
C ASP A 24 -1.56 19.18 -33.01
N PHE A 25 -1.23 20.43 -32.67
CA PHE A 25 -2.23 21.44 -32.33
C PHE A 25 -3.15 21.84 -33.51
N ASP A 26 -2.77 21.50 -34.74
CA ASP A 26 -3.56 21.76 -35.94
C ASP A 26 -4.45 20.52 -36.31
N GLY A 27 -4.40 19.46 -35.51
CA GLY A 27 -5.20 18.24 -35.69
C GLY A 27 -4.59 17.26 -36.70
N ASN A 28 -3.33 17.39 -37.10
CA ASN A 28 -2.65 16.41 -37.93
C ASN A 28 -2.22 15.22 -37.10
N ILE A 29 -2.57 14.03 -37.57
CA ILE A 29 -2.24 12.78 -36.89
C ILE A 29 -1.08 12.09 -37.61
N THR A 30 -0.06 11.72 -36.85
CA THR A 30 1.05 10.89 -37.31
C THR A 30 1.02 9.56 -36.53
N GLU A 31 0.99 8.45 -37.25
CA GLU A 31 1.17 7.12 -36.66
C GLU A 31 2.68 6.78 -36.69
N LEU A 32 3.22 6.34 -35.55
CA LEU A 32 4.59 5.83 -35.52
C LEU A 32 4.61 4.41 -36.12
N GLU A 33 5.61 4.14 -36.96
CA GLU A 33 5.78 2.82 -37.59
C GLU A 33 6.20 1.75 -36.58
N GLU A 34 6.89 2.15 -35.51
CA GLU A 34 7.30 1.25 -34.44
C GLU A 34 6.11 0.93 -33.54
N LYS A 35 5.83 -0.36 -33.41
CA LYS A 35 4.77 -0.92 -32.57
C LYS A 35 5.41 -1.69 -31.45
N ALA A 36 4.96 -1.47 -30.21
CA ALA A 36 5.33 -2.34 -29.12
C ALA A 36 4.37 -3.55 -29.06
N ILE A 37 4.94 -4.75 -29.08
CA ILE A 37 4.20 -5.99 -28.86
C ILE A 37 4.60 -6.48 -27.46
N ILE A 38 3.64 -6.53 -26.56
CA ILE A 38 3.85 -6.86 -25.15
C ILE A 38 2.82 -7.89 -24.72
N THR A 39 3.25 -8.88 -23.97
CA THR A 39 2.36 -9.71 -23.18
C THR A 39 2.31 -9.12 -21.78
N PRO A 40 1.17 -8.52 -21.39
CA PRO A 40 1.04 -7.94 -20.04
C PRO A 40 1.23 -9.01 -18.97
N LEU A 41 1.72 -8.59 -17.81
CA LEU A 41 1.74 -9.45 -16.64
C LEU A 41 0.31 -9.80 -16.23
N PHE A 42 0.07 -11.06 -15.90
CA PHE A 42 -1.15 -11.45 -15.24
C PHE A 42 -1.21 -10.78 -13.87
N GLU A 43 -2.29 -10.04 -13.61
CA GLU A 43 -2.48 -9.28 -12.40
C GLU A 43 -3.77 -9.72 -11.72
N GLU A 44 -3.64 -10.46 -10.63
CA GLU A 44 -4.74 -10.91 -9.79
C GLU A 44 -4.52 -10.41 -8.37
N GLU A 45 -5.61 -10.04 -7.70
CA GLU A 45 -5.55 -9.72 -6.28
C GLU A 45 -5.25 -10.99 -5.49
N ILE A 46 -4.22 -10.94 -4.65
CA ILE A 46 -3.85 -12.08 -3.81
C ILE A 46 -4.91 -12.25 -2.72
N ASP A 47 -5.58 -13.41 -2.70
CA ASP A 47 -6.58 -13.73 -1.71
C ASP A 47 -5.97 -13.72 -0.29
N LYS A 48 -6.55 -12.91 0.58
CA LYS A 48 -6.11 -12.68 1.97
C LYS A 48 -6.76 -13.59 2.99
N SER A 49 -7.70 -14.44 2.57
CA SER A 49 -8.51 -15.29 3.48
C SER A 49 -7.70 -16.28 4.31
N THR A 50 -6.49 -16.59 3.86
CA THR A 50 -5.57 -17.53 4.55
C THR A 50 -4.51 -16.85 5.39
N TRP A 51 -4.38 -15.53 5.31
CA TRP A 51 -3.30 -14.79 5.96
C TRP A 51 -3.41 -14.82 7.47
N THR A 52 -2.27 -14.96 8.14
CA THR A 52 -2.20 -14.99 9.61
C THR A 52 -1.06 -14.12 10.13
N LEU A 53 -1.30 -13.45 11.26
CA LEU A 53 -0.28 -12.65 11.92
C LEU A 53 0.76 -13.56 12.60
N MET A 54 2.03 -13.33 12.31
CA MET A 54 3.13 -13.92 13.05
C MET A 54 3.48 -13.04 14.26
N SER A 55 2.71 -13.17 15.34
CA SER A 55 2.79 -12.29 16.51
C SER A 55 4.17 -12.26 17.18
N GLN A 56 4.93 -13.38 17.11
CA GLN A 56 6.27 -13.45 17.67
C GLN A 56 7.34 -12.66 16.90
N LEU A 57 7.03 -12.26 15.66
CA LEU A 57 7.90 -11.46 14.79
C LEU A 57 7.34 -10.06 14.52
N SER A 58 6.15 -9.78 15.02
CA SER A 58 5.44 -8.52 14.82
C SER A 58 5.41 -7.70 16.09
N VAL A 59 5.32 -6.39 15.95
CA VAL A 59 4.95 -5.52 17.04
C VAL A 59 3.45 -5.70 17.28
N ASN A 60 3.06 -5.96 18.53
CA ASN A 60 1.65 -6.05 18.87
C ASN A 60 0.99 -4.68 18.69
N GLY A 61 0.04 -4.60 17.77
CA GLY A 61 -0.92 -3.52 17.77
C GLY A 61 -1.74 -3.62 19.06
N ASP A 62 -1.80 -2.58 19.86
CA ASP A 62 -2.74 -2.55 20.95
C ASP A 62 -4.00 -1.89 20.46
N ALA A 63 -5.00 -2.67 20.41
CA ALA A 63 -6.27 -2.29 19.91
C ALA A 63 -7.10 -1.62 20.99
N TRP A 64 -7.23 -0.34 20.87
CA TRP A 64 -8.49 0.22 21.34
C TRP A 64 -9.63 -0.20 20.41
N GLU A 65 -9.37 -0.36 19.12
CA GLU A 65 -10.40 -0.51 18.10
C GLU A 65 -9.96 -1.29 16.86
N GLY A 66 -8.86 -1.99 16.86
CA GLY A 66 -8.43 -2.78 15.72
C GLY A 66 -7.18 -3.57 16.04
N GLU A 67 -7.28 -4.87 15.93
CA GLU A 67 -6.11 -5.74 15.95
C GLU A 67 -5.29 -5.51 14.67
N THR A 68 -4.01 -5.86 14.70
CA THR A 68 -3.13 -5.75 13.52
C THR A 68 -3.69 -6.47 12.28
N ILE A 69 -4.54 -7.49 12.48
CA ILE A 69 -5.26 -8.20 11.43
C ILE A 69 -6.18 -7.29 10.59
N ALA A 70 -6.65 -6.16 11.13
CA ALA A 70 -7.40 -5.17 10.38
C ALA A 70 -6.64 -4.62 9.17
N PHE A 71 -5.31 -4.84 9.11
CA PHE A 71 -4.50 -4.43 7.98
C PHE A 71 -4.72 -5.25 6.70
N TRP A 72 -5.46 -6.37 6.76
CA TRP A 72 -5.78 -7.22 5.59
C TRP A 72 -7.15 -7.90 5.66
N ASP A 73 -8.09 -7.29 6.36
CA ASP A 73 -9.43 -7.87 6.55
C ASP A 73 -10.42 -7.54 5.42
N ASN A 74 -9.97 -6.83 4.38
CA ASN A 74 -10.76 -6.31 3.27
C ASN A 74 -11.75 -5.19 3.66
N ILE A 75 -11.50 -4.52 4.78
CA ILE A 75 -12.31 -3.38 5.22
C ILE A 75 -11.47 -2.12 5.20
N VAL A 76 -11.71 -1.26 4.23
CA VAL A 76 -11.08 0.05 4.16
C VAL A 76 -11.79 1.02 5.10
N ASP A 77 -11.04 1.68 5.97
CA ASP A 77 -11.57 2.74 6.81
C ASP A 77 -12.03 3.94 5.98
N THR A 78 -13.18 4.51 6.32
CA THR A 78 -13.72 5.67 5.61
C THR A 78 -14.02 6.81 6.58
N ALA A 79 -13.99 8.04 6.08
CA ALA A 79 -14.28 9.23 6.88
C ALA A 79 -15.74 9.28 7.41
N GLU A 80 -16.63 8.45 6.86
CA GLU A 80 -18.04 8.43 7.17
C GLU A 80 -18.43 7.34 8.17
N THR A 81 -17.61 6.32 8.32
CA THR A 81 -17.90 5.16 9.14
C THR A 81 -16.88 5.00 10.25
N ASN A 82 -17.35 5.08 11.50
CA ASN A 82 -16.64 4.50 12.63
C ASN A 82 -16.92 2.99 12.61
N ALA A 83 -16.34 2.28 11.65
CA ALA A 83 -16.40 0.84 11.65
C ALA A 83 -15.36 0.33 12.64
N ASP A 84 -15.81 -0.34 13.69
CA ASP A 84 -14.93 -1.08 14.58
C ASP A 84 -14.08 -2.03 13.72
N ASN A 85 -12.76 -2.02 13.93
CA ASN A 85 -11.78 -2.87 13.23
C ASN A 85 -11.48 -2.56 11.76
N SER A 86 -11.80 -1.39 11.24
CA SER A 86 -11.40 -0.99 9.89
C SER A 86 -9.96 -0.45 9.79
N TYR A 87 -9.23 -0.43 10.88
CA TYR A 87 -7.84 0.03 10.96
C TYR A 87 -7.12 -0.60 12.14
N PHE A 88 -5.78 -0.62 12.08
CA PHE A 88 -4.94 -1.00 13.21
C PHE A 88 -4.31 0.22 13.87
N ILE A 89 -3.98 0.06 15.17
CA ILE A 89 -3.17 1.01 15.92
C ILE A 89 -2.00 0.25 16.53
N ILE A 90 -0.78 0.75 16.33
CA ILE A 90 0.38 0.35 17.12
C ILE A 90 0.71 1.49 18.07
N TRP A 91 0.73 1.18 19.36
CA TRP A 91 0.98 2.14 20.40
C TRP A 91 2.43 2.04 20.91
N ARG A 92 2.97 3.16 21.43
CA ARG A 92 4.17 3.13 22.27
C ARG A 92 3.96 2.22 23.47
N ASP A 93 5.03 1.70 24.04
CA ASP A 93 4.93 0.81 25.18
C ASP A 93 4.19 1.42 26.39
N ALA A 94 3.65 0.57 27.26
CA ALA A 94 2.89 0.97 28.45
C ALA A 94 3.67 1.86 29.46
N ASN A 95 4.99 1.99 29.29
CA ASN A 95 5.86 2.80 30.14
C ASN A 95 6.00 4.25 29.66
N GLY A 96 5.28 4.61 28.59
CA GLY A 96 5.26 5.98 28.09
C GLY A 96 6.47 6.37 27.25
N GLY A 97 7.16 5.41 26.66
CA GLY A 97 8.21 5.62 25.68
C GLY A 97 7.69 6.29 24.40
N THR A 98 8.58 6.56 23.46
CA THR A 98 8.26 6.90 22.09
C THR A 98 8.17 5.62 21.25
N LEU A 99 7.56 5.71 20.06
CA LEU A 99 7.62 4.62 19.08
C LEU A 99 9.08 4.29 18.75
N ASN A 100 9.41 3.01 18.74
CA ASN A 100 10.74 2.51 18.35
C ASN A 100 10.69 1.95 16.94
N TRP A 101 11.13 2.73 15.98
CA TRP A 101 11.18 2.35 14.58
C TRP A 101 12.31 1.35 14.28
N PRO A 102 12.14 0.41 13.30
CA PRO A 102 10.89 0.16 12.57
C PRO A 102 9.87 -0.62 13.39
N LEU A 103 8.60 -0.55 12.98
CA LEU A 103 7.50 -1.33 13.54
C LEU A 103 7.09 -2.41 12.54
N ASP A 104 7.44 -3.65 12.81
CA ASP A 104 7.25 -4.76 11.88
C ASP A 104 5.88 -5.42 12.06
N ILE A 105 5.16 -5.60 10.96
CA ILE A 105 4.00 -6.47 10.84
C ILE A 105 4.41 -7.62 9.92
N VAL A 106 4.46 -8.83 10.46
CA VAL A 106 4.87 -10.02 9.72
C VAL A 106 3.67 -10.94 9.52
N ILE A 107 3.42 -11.27 8.27
CA ILE A 107 2.26 -12.01 7.81
C ILE A 107 2.73 -13.33 7.19
N ASP A 108 2.15 -14.45 7.63
CA ASP A 108 2.19 -15.70 6.90
C ASP A 108 1.01 -15.74 5.94
N LEU A 109 1.29 -15.83 4.65
CA LEU A 109 0.25 -15.89 3.62
C LEU A 109 -0.44 -17.26 3.60
N ASN A 110 0.19 -18.28 4.21
CA ASN A 110 -0.22 -19.70 4.14
C ASN A 110 -0.33 -20.23 2.69
N LYS A 111 0.40 -19.62 1.79
CA LYS A 111 0.51 -19.94 0.36
C LYS A 111 1.78 -19.31 -0.22
N ASN A 112 2.17 -19.73 -1.41
CA ASN A 112 3.24 -19.10 -2.16
C ASN A 112 2.66 -18.02 -3.07
N ALA A 113 3.30 -16.87 -3.12
CA ALA A 113 2.92 -15.77 -3.98
C ALA A 113 4.13 -15.14 -4.68
N ARG A 114 3.87 -14.45 -5.78
CA ARG A 114 4.75 -13.47 -6.42
C ARG A 114 3.95 -12.22 -6.64
N ILE A 115 4.50 -11.07 -6.29
CA ILE A 115 3.81 -9.79 -6.47
C ILE A 115 4.66 -8.85 -7.31
N HIS A 116 4.01 -7.89 -7.94
CA HIS A 116 4.65 -6.80 -8.67
C HIS A 116 4.09 -5.43 -8.27
N ARG A 117 2.99 -5.41 -7.50
CA ARG A 117 2.32 -4.20 -7.05
C ARG A 117 1.59 -4.44 -5.74
N PHE A 118 1.44 -3.39 -4.96
CA PHE A 118 0.58 -3.40 -3.79
C PHE A 118 -0.04 -2.02 -3.56
N LYS A 119 -1.07 -1.97 -2.75
CA LYS A 119 -1.74 -0.75 -2.35
C LYS A 119 -1.94 -0.74 -0.85
N VAL A 120 -1.82 0.42 -0.23
CA VAL A 120 -2.08 0.62 1.19
C VAL A 120 -3.05 1.76 1.40
N TRP A 121 -3.85 1.65 2.45
CA TRP A 121 -4.75 2.71 2.89
C TRP A 121 -4.36 3.21 4.27
N GLN A 122 -4.43 4.50 4.44
CA GLN A 122 -4.32 5.15 5.73
C GLN A 122 -5.67 5.07 6.47
N ARG A 123 -5.65 5.31 7.78
CA ARG A 123 -6.86 5.53 8.55
C ARG A 123 -7.53 6.84 8.10
N ALA A 124 -8.84 6.77 7.82
CA ALA A 124 -9.64 7.91 7.36
C ALA A 124 -10.50 8.52 8.45
N TYR A 125 -10.95 7.71 9.41
CA TYR A 125 -11.82 8.16 10.48
C TYR A 125 -11.04 8.62 11.71
N TRP A 126 -11.48 9.72 12.31
CA TRP A 126 -10.98 10.19 13.59
C TRP A 126 -12.09 10.34 14.61
N TYR A 127 -12.00 9.62 15.72
CA TYR A 127 -12.95 9.73 16.82
C TYR A 127 -12.91 11.14 17.42
N GLY A 128 -14.06 11.84 17.35
CA GLY A 128 -14.19 13.22 17.82
C GLY A 128 -13.89 14.30 16.78
N GLY A 129 -13.47 13.92 15.56
CA GLY A 129 -13.39 14.82 14.42
C GLY A 129 -14.75 15.09 13.79
N PRO A 130 -14.82 16.06 12.87
CA PRO A 130 -16.04 16.30 12.11
C PRO A 130 -16.37 15.05 11.26
N ILE A 131 -17.61 14.57 11.32
CA ILE A 131 -18.09 13.48 10.45
C ILE A 131 -17.91 13.91 8.99
N GLY A 132 -17.32 13.03 8.19
CA GLY A 132 -17.06 13.27 6.77
C GLY A 132 -15.77 14.07 6.48
N ALA A 133 -15.03 14.48 7.51
CA ALA A 133 -13.69 15.04 7.32
C ALA A 133 -12.64 13.93 7.37
N PRO A 134 -11.97 13.60 6.26
CA PRO A 134 -10.98 12.52 6.22
C PRO A 134 -9.74 12.85 7.05
N TYR A 135 -9.18 11.82 7.69
CA TYR A 135 -8.02 11.90 8.58
C TYR A 135 -6.72 11.45 7.87
N TYR A 136 -6.71 11.46 6.55
CA TYR A 136 -5.51 11.12 5.79
C TYR A 136 -4.36 12.10 6.06
N TYR A 137 -3.12 11.60 5.98
CA TYR A 137 -1.87 12.35 6.19
C TYR A 137 -1.74 13.00 7.57
N GLN A 138 -2.52 12.57 8.57
CA GLN A 138 -2.41 13.09 9.92
C GLN A 138 -1.26 12.45 10.68
N ALA A 139 -0.85 13.11 11.77
CA ALA A 139 0.37 12.80 12.51
C ALA A 139 0.59 11.31 12.81
N GLU A 140 -0.47 10.59 13.11
CA GLU A 140 -0.44 9.18 13.49
C GLU A 140 -0.50 8.20 12.31
N ASN A 141 -0.89 8.65 11.12
CA ASN A 141 -0.93 7.77 9.96
C ASN A 141 0.46 7.33 9.51
N MET A 142 0.61 6.08 9.08
CA MET A 142 1.85 5.57 8.51
C MET A 142 2.24 6.39 7.29
N ARG A 143 3.55 6.66 7.15
CA ARG A 143 4.12 7.45 6.05
C ARG A 143 5.12 6.65 5.24
N SER A 144 6.24 6.27 5.85
CA SER A 144 7.30 5.53 5.17
C SER A 144 7.35 4.10 5.68
N PHE A 145 7.63 3.18 4.78
CA PHE A 145 7.73 1.75 5.12
C PHE A 145 8.60 1.00 4.12
N ASP A 146 9.16 -0.11 4.59
CA ASP A 146 9.89 -1.07 3.79
C ASP A 146 9.06 -2.34 3.63
N LEU A 147 9.08 -2.94 2.45
CA LEU A 147 8.42 -4.22 2.20
C LEU A 147 9.47 -5.32 2.00
N TYR A 148 9.36 -6.39 2.76
CA TYR A 148 10.23 -7.57 2.66
C TYR A 148 9.44 -8.82 2.42
N ALA A 149 10.04 -9.76 1.70
CA ALA A 149 9.52 -11.09 1.45
C ALA A 149 10.48 -12.17 1.94
N SER A 150 9.96 -13.33 2.34
CA SER A 150 10.74 -14.48 2.78
C SER A 150 10.02 -15.80 2.46
N GLU A 151 10.80 -16.87 2.27
CA GLU A 151 10.30 -18.24 2.19
C GLU A 151 10.39 -18.98 3.54
N ASP A 152 11.20 -18.46 4.50
CA ASP A 152 11.60 -19.21 5.70
C ASP A 152 11.56 -18.39 7.01
N THR A 153 11.17 -17.13 6.96
CA THR A 153 11.17 -16.16 8.08
C THR A 153 12.54 -15.81 8.67
N VAL A 154 13.61 -16.34 8.11
CA VAL A 154 15.00 -16.10 8.53
C VAL A 154 15.73 -15.22 7.54
N ASN A 155 15.59 -15.53 6.26
CA ASN A 155 16.21 -14.80 5.17
C ASN A 155 15.19 -13.87 4.51
N TRP A 156 15.35 -12.57 4.70
CA TRP A 156 14.44 -11.55 4.20
C TRP A 156 15.03 -10.83 3.00
N THR A 157 14.28 -10.75 1.92
CA THR A 157 14.61 -9.96 0.73
C THR A 157 13.82 -8.67 0.75
N LEU A 158 14.50 -7.53 0.66
CA LEU A 158 13.85 -6.23 0.49
C LEU A 158 13.23 -6.16 -0.90
N LEU A 159 11.93 -5.92 -0.97
CA LEU A 159 11.20 -5.69 -2.23
C LEU A 159 11.20 -4.21 -2.63
N GLY A 160 11.24 -3.31 -1.66
CA GLY A 160 11.32 -1.87 -1.89
C GLY A 160 11.16 -1.05 -0.62
N GLN A 161 11.48 0.24 -0.74
CA GLN A 161 11.30 1.26 0.29
C GLN A 161 10.34 2.32 -0.26
N PHE A 162 9.33 2.67 0.50
CA PHE A 162 8.21 3.46 0.01
C PHE A 162 7.91 4.62 0.96
N ASP A 163 7.41 5.71 0.41
CA ASP A 163 6.99 6.90 1.14
C ASP A 163 5.71 7.45 0.51
N ILE A 164 4.68 7.65 1.31
CA ILE A 164 3.41 8.26 0.86
C ILE A 164 3.62 9.75 0.54
N GLY A 165 4.64 10.36 1.13
CA GLY A 165 4.87 11.78 1.01
C GLY A 165 3.97 12.61 1.93
N ASP A 166 4.28 13.87 2.04
CA ASP A 166 3.46 14.85 2.79
C ASP A 166 2.97 15.92 1.80
N PRO A 167 1.67 15.90 1.44
CA PRO A 167 1.12 16.84 0.47
C PRO A 167 0.68 18.16 1.10
N SER A 168 0.85 18.34 2.41
CA SER A 168 0.38 19.52 3.10
C SER A 168 1.07 20.80 2.62
N ASP A 169 0.29 21.87 2.47
CA ASP A 169 0.82 23.21 2.20
C ASP A 169 1.46 23.82 3.46
N GLU A 170 2.02 25.01 3.35
CA GLU A 170 2.66 25.73 4.47
C GLU A 170 1.71 26.04 5.64
N ASN A 171 0.40 25.94 5.45
CA ASN A 171 -0.62 26.13 6.47
C ASN A 171 -1.18 24.79 7.00
N GLY A 172 -0.69 23.66 6.50
CA GLY A 172 -1.15 22.32 6.88
C GLY A 172 -2.43 21.86 6.17
N ASN A 173 -2.84 22.52 5.08
CA ASN A 173 -4.00 22.07 4.31
C ASN A 173 -3.57 20.98 3.32
N ILE A 174 -4.41 19.97 3.17
CA ILE A 174 -4.25 18.89 2.20
C ILE A 174 -5.07 19.22 0.95
N PRO A 175 -4.48 19.31 -0.25
CA PRO A 175 -5.22 19.48 -1.49
C PRO A 175 -6.21 18.33 -1.76
N GLN A 176 -7.31 18.62 -2.45
CA GLN A 176 -8.41 17.66 -2.63
C GLN A 176 -8.01 16.41 -3.42
N ASP A 177 -7.14 16.54 -4.39
CA ASP A 177 -6.60 15.42 -5.17
C ASP A 177 -5.85 14.40 -4.31
N PHE A 178 -5.11 14.86 -3.30
CA PHE A 178 -4.46 13.96 -2.33
C PHE A 178 -5.46 13.33 -1.34
N ILE A 179 -6.52 14.04 -0.98
CA ILE A 179 -7.62 13.45 -0.21
C ILE A 179 -8.28 12.32 -1.00
N ASP A 180 -8.51 12.54 -2.29
CA ASP A 180 -9.07 11.55 -3.19
C ASP A 180 -8.11 10.36 -3.40
N GLU A 181 -6.79 10.62 -3.48
CA GLU A 181 -5.76 9.59 -3.49
C GLU A 181 -5.79 8.74 -2.21
N GLY A 182 -5.81 9.38 -1.04
CA GLY A 182 -5.92 8.69 0.24
C GLY A 182 -7.16 7.80 0.33
N ALA A 183 -8.30 8.27 -0.19
CA ALA A 183 -9.55 7.49 -0.24
C ALA A 183 -9.44 6.27 -1.19
N ASN A 184 -8.74 6.41 -2.30
CA ASN A 184 -8.51 5.33 -3.26
C ASN A 184 -7.37 4.38 -2.86
N GLY A 185 -6.58 4.75 -1.86
CA GLY A 185 -5.38 4.03 -1.43
C GLY A 185 -4.15 4.38 -2.27
N HIS A 186 -2.99 4.37 -1.61
CA HIS A 186 -1.69 4.67 -2.21
C HIS A 186 -1.16 3.43 -2.93
N ASP A 187 -0.91 3.56 -4.20
CA ASP A 187 -0.55 2.48 -5.11
C ASP A 187 0.97 2.49 -5.38
N PHE A 188 1.62 1.34 -5.21
CA PHE A 188 3.06 1.19 -5.36
C PHE A 188 3.40 0.02 -6.27
N ASP A 189 4.17 0.30 -7.31
CA ASP A 189 4.78 -0.73 -8.15
C ASP A 189 6.12 -1.18 -7.56
N LEU A 190 6.41 -2.48 -7.66
CA LEU A 190 7.74 -3.01 -7.40
C LEU A 190 8.63 -2.86 -8.65
N ASP A 191 9.94 -2.94 -8.47
CA ASP A 191 10.87 -3.03 -9.59
C ASP A 191 10.84 -4.45 -10.19
N GLY A 192 9.80 -4.70 -10.98
CA GLY A 192 9.50 -6.01 -11.58
C GLY A 192 8.69 -6.93 -10.67
N VAL A 193 8.65 -8.21 -11.04
CA VAL A 193 7.94 -9.26 -10.27
C VAL A 193 8.88 -9.80 -9.20
N SER A 194 8.38 -9.91 -7.97
CA SER A 194 9.13 -10.51 -6.86
C SER A 194 9.50 -11.98 -7.15
N ASN A 195 10.51 -12.49 -6.46
CA ASN A 195 10.66 -13.94 -6.30
C ASN A 195 9.47 -14.49 -5.54
N GLN A 196 9.29 -15.81 -5.61
CA GLN A 196 8.30 -16.51 -4.80
C GLN A 196 8.57 -16.33 -3.30
N PHE A 197 7.52 -16.18 -2.51
CA PHE A 197 7.59 -16.07 -1.05
C PHE A 197 6.30 -16.55 -0.39
N SER A 198 6.40 -16.89 0.90
CA SER A 198 5.26 -17.27 1.74
C SER A 198 5.03 -16.28 2.88
N TYR A 199 6.02 -15.49 3.23
CA TYR A 199 5.98 -14.55 4.35
C TYR A 199 6.26 -13.13 3.87
N LEU A 200 5.39 -12.21 4.27
CA LEU A 200 5.52 -10.79 4.02
C LEU A 200 5.86 -10.07 5.32
N LYS A 201 6.81 -9.14 5.28
CA LYS A 201 7.05 -8.22 6.38
C LYS A 201 6.86 -6.80 5.90
N PHE A 202 5.87 -6.14 6.48
CA PHE A 202 5.62 -4.72 6.32
C PHE A 202 6.25 -3.98 7.50
N SER A 203 7.28 -3.21 7.22
CA SER A 203 8.14 -2.58 8.22
C SER A 203 7.93 -1.07 8.17
N ILE A 204 7.08 -0.54 9.08
CA ILE A 204 6.78 0.88 9.13
C ILE A 204 7.98 1.61 9.72
N THR A 205 8.52 2.59 9.00
CA THR A 205 9.73 3.32 9.38
C THR A 205 9.45 4.75 9.84
N SER A 206 8.29 5.31 9.51
CA SER A 206 7.83 6.60 10.02
C SER A 206 6.32 6.78 9.92
N ASN A 207 5.81 7.77 10.66
CA ASN A 207 4.48 8.37 10.49
C ASN A 207 4.63 9.86 10.16
N PHE A 208 3.53 10.62 10.12
CA PHE A 208 3.55 12.06 9.79
C PHE A 208 3.92 12.96 10.97
N GLY A 209 4.23 12.44 12.16
CA GLY A 209 4.76 13.27 13.26
C GLY A 209 4.30 12.92 14.66
N SER A 210 3.64 11.79 14.87
CA SER A 210 3.29 11.30 16.21
C SER A 210 4.41 10.44 16.79
N ASP A 211 4.75 10.64 18.04
CA ASP A 211 5.62 9.77 18.84
C ASP A 211 4.83 8.77 19.71
N THR A 212 3.52 8.75 19.60
CA THR A 212 2.63 7.96 20.45
C THR A 212 2.01 6.78 19.73
N TYR A 213 1.55 6.97 18.50
CA TYR A 213 0.82 5.96 17.71
C TYR A 213 1.28 5.92 16.26
N VAL A 214 1.03 4.77 15.63
CA VAL A 214 0.94 4.68 14.18
C VAL A 214 -0.34 3.95 13.81
N HIS A 215 -0.98 4.42 12.77
CA HIS A 215 -2.22 3.87 12.21
C HIS A 215 -2.01 3.44 10.76
N GLY A 216 -2.78 2.44 10.35
CA GLY A 216 -2.98 2.05 8.97
C GLY A 216 -4.33 1.37 8.85
N SER A 217 -4.88 1.30 7.66
CA SER A 217 -6.18 0.67 7.42
C SER A 217 -6.03 -0.67 6.72
N GLU A 218 -5.62 -0.70 5.47
CA GLU A 218 -5.69 -1.90 4.66
C GLU A 218 -4.44 -2.04 3.77
N ILE A 219 -4.08 -3.28 3.42
CA ILE A 219 -3.11 -3.62 2.38
C ILE A 219 -3.71 -4.60 1.40
N THR A 220 -3.47 -4.39 0.11
CA THR A 220 -3.82 -5.33 -0.96
C THR A 220 -2.61 -5.55 -1.85
N LEU A 221 -2.37 -6.80 -2.21
CA LEU A 221 -1.27 -7.23 -3.07
C LEU A 221 -1.81 -7.72 -4.41
N TRP A 222 -1.09 -7.45 -5.50
CA TRP A 222 -1.40 -7.97 -6.83
C TRP A 222 -0.22 -8.73 -7.42
N GLY A 223 -0.55 -9.86 -8.05
CA GLY A 223 0.46 -10.72 -8.67
C GLY A 223 -0.09 -12.09 -9.02
N LEU A 224 0.69 -13.13 -8.71
CA LEU A 224 0.32 -14.53 -8.90
C LEU A 224 0.18 -15.23 -7.55
N ASP A 225 -0.94 -15.89 -7.36
CA ASP A 225 -1.28 -16.68 -6.17
C ASP A 225 -0.99 -18.17 -6.42
N ASN A 226 -0.66 -18.91 -5.35
CA ASN A 226 -0.41 -20.37 -5.39
C ASN A 226 0.62 -20.79 -6.45
N VAL A 227 1.74 -20.11 -6.49
CA VAL A 227 2.85 -20.45 -7.40
C VAL A 227 3.55 -21.71 -6.89
N ASP A 228 3.63 -22.75 -7.74
CA ASP A 228 4.34 -24.03 -7.46
C ASP A 228 5.86 -23.91 -7.61
#